data_2d80acd0cf310f212c0f41694dc1f4a3
#
_entry.id   2d80acd0cf310f212c0f41694dc1f4a3
#
_cell.length_a   1.000
_cell.length_b   1.000
_cell.length_c   1.000
_cell.angle_alpha   90.00
_cell.angle_beta   90.00
_cell.angle_gamma   90.00
#
_symmetry.space_group_name_H-M   'P 1'
#
loop_
_entity.id
_entity.type
_entity.pdbx_description
1 polymer ?
#
loop_
_entity_poly.entity_id
_entity_poly.type
_entity_poly.pdbx_seq_one_letter_code
_entity_poly.pdbx_strand_id
1 'polypeptide(L)'
;MSAGPSGGYISFAGGHRLLEGGAQGTKDLGAVNLGALSGIGLASVIRIVLFLTGLAVVLGGATLDAANPAATIFKVADGTFGYKFFGLLLFAAGMSPVIGSTFTSISFLDYASRKNENTDHNRHYKMAITIGFIAFATLIFCFVGQPATVLVVVGAINGFILPIALGILLVASRKTKIMGAGYHHPAWLTWTGWLVVIFMAYAGINTVLNLL
;
A
#
# COMPACT_ATOMS: atom_id res chain seq x y z
N MET A 1 3.36 -4.58 15.71
CA MET A 1 2.53 -4.81 14.51
C MET A 1 3.12 -3.99 13.39
N SER A 2 3.82 -4.61 12.46
CA SER A 2 4.38 -3.92 11.30
C SER A 2 3.22 -3.45 10.43
N ALA A 3 3.10 -2.13 10.24
CA ALA A 3 2.36 -1.62 9.10
C ALA A 3 3.05 -2.16 7.86
N GLY A 4 2.53 -3.24 7.30
CA GLY A 4 3.08 -3.82 6.07
C GLY A 4 3.16 -2.74 4.99
N PRO A 5 4.03 -2.88 4.01
CA PRO A 5 4.19 -1.94 2.91
C PRO A 5 2.99 -2.03 1.96
N SER A 6 1.81 -1.77 2.47
CA SER A 6 0.64 -1.49 1.63
C SER A 6 0.85 -0.09 1.08
N GLY A 7 1.66 -0.01 0.01
CA GLY A 7 1.85 1.21 -0.72
C GLY A 7 0.49 1.76 -1.17
N GLY A 8 0.30 3.04 -1.03
CA GLY A 8 -0.89 3.72 -1.46
C GLY A 8 -1.47 4.63 -0.37
N TYR A 9 -2.61 5.26 -0.68
CA TYR A 9 -3.33 6.15 0.24
C TYR A 9 -3.72 5.48 1.57
N ILE A 10 -3.84 4.14 1.60
CA ILE A 10 -4.17 3.36 2.81
C ILE A 10 -3.13 3.55 3.91
N SER A 11 -1.86 3.76 3.56
CA SER A 11 -0.80 4.04 4.54
C SER A 11 -1.05 5.36 5.29
N PHE A 12 -1.60 6.36 4.61
CA PHE A 12 -1.96 7.65 5.21
C PHE A 12 -3.29 7.56 5.95
N ALA A 13 -4.24 6.83 5.38
CA ALA A 13 -5.56 6.61 5.96
C ALA A 13 -5.52 5.77 7.24
N GLY A 14 -4.54 4.88 7.38
CA GLY A 14 -4.35 4.00 8.52
C GLY A 14 -3.72 4.65 9.76
N GLY A 15 -3.46 5.96 9.77
CA GLY A 15 -2.83 6.65 10.89
C GLY A 15 -3.58 6.52 12.22
N HIS A 16 -4.92 6.44 12.19
CA HIS A 16 -5.74 6.22 13.40
C HIS A 16 -5.45 4.87 14.09
N ARG A 17 -4.96 3.87 13.35
CA ARG A 17 -4.58 2.56 13.91
C ARG A 17 -3.36 2.60 14.80
N LEU A 18 -2.48 3.58 14.63
CA LEU A 18 -1.37 3.79 15.53
C LEU A 18 -1.89 4.20 16.91
N LEU A 19 -2.97 5.01 16.95
CA LEU A 19 -3.65 5.41 18.18
C LEU A 19 -4.37 4.23 18.84
N GLU A 20 -5.07 3.41 18.06
CA GLU A 20 -5.69 2.15 18.54
C GLU A 20 -4.65 1.14 19.05
N GLY A 21 -3.44 1.15 18.46
CA GLY A 21 -2.29 0.35 18.90
C GLY A 21 -1.60 0.87 20.17
N GLY A 22 -2.11 1.95 20.76
CA GLY A 22 -1.59 2.53 22.01
C GLY A 22 -0.49 3.58 21.83
N ALA A 23 -0.14 3.95 20.59
CA ALA A 23 0.82 5.02 20.36
C ALA A 23 0.20 6.38 20.73
N GLN A 24 0.73 7.04 21.75
CA GLN A 24 0.20 8.31 22.25
C GLN A 24 1.30 9.36 22.38
N GLY A 25 1.07 10.50 21.72
CA GLY A 25 1.92 11.67 21.83
C GLY A 25 3.32 11.55 21.20
N THR A 26 4.19 12.48 21.56
CA THR A 26 5.54 12.58 20.99
C THR A 26 6.51 11.52 21.51
N LYS A 27 6.19 10.83 22.61
CA LYS A 27 7.06 9.81 23.22
C LYS A 27 7.23 8.58 22.34
N ASP A 28 6.18 8.18 21.63
CA ASP A 28 6.18 6.97 20.82
C ASP A 28 6.63 7.22 19.36
N LEU A 29 6.85 8.49 18.98
CA LEU A 29 7.30 8.85 17.62
C LEU A 29 8.60 8.15 17.24
N GLY A 30 9.53 7.98 18.16
CA GLY A 30 10.79 7.29 17.92
C GLY A 30 10.58 5.83 17.52
N ALA A 31 9.73 5.10 18.24
CA ALA A 31 9.40 3.71 17.96
C ALA A 31 8.63 3.56 16.64
N VAL A 32 7.69 4.47 16.37
CA VAL A 32 6.93 4.49 15.12
C VAL A 32 7.85 4.76 13.92
N ASN A 33 8.74 5.74 14.02
CA ASN A 33 9.70 6.06 12.97
C ASN A 33 10.68 4.91 12.72
N LEU A 34 11.20 4.29 13.77
CA LEU A 34 12.11 3.14 13.62
C LEU A 34 11.39 1.96 12.96
N GLY A 35 10.13 1.68 13.35
CA GLY A 35 9.31 0.66 12.73
C GLY A 35 9.04 0.94 11.25
N ALA A 36 8.73 2.18 10.90
CA ALA A 36 8.52 2.60 9.52
C ALA A 36 9.81 2.50 8.69
N LEU A 37 10.93 3.02 9.20
CA LEU A 37 12.22 2.98 8.51
C LEU A 37 12.71 1.55 8.29
N SER A 38 12.61 0.68 9.30
CA SER A 38 13.01 -0.72 9.17
C SER A 38 12.12 -1.47 8.16
N GLY A 39 10.81 -1.24 8.19
CA GLY A 39 9.86 -1.84 7.24
C GLY A 39 10.12 -1.38 5.80
N ILE A 40 10.31 -0.09 5.58
CA ILE A 40 10.62 0.48 4.27
C ILE A 40 12.00 -0.01 3.80
N GLY A 41 13.00 -0.02 4.67
CA GLY A 41 14.35 -0.47 4.35
C GLY A 41 14.36 -1.93 3.90
N LEU A 42 13.76 -2.83 4.69
CA LEU A 42 13.65 -4.24 4.34
C LEU A 42 12.90 -4.46 3.02
N ALA A 43 11.75 -3.80 2.86
CA ALA A 43 10.98 -3.88 1.62
C ALA A 43 11.77 -3.37 0.39
N SER A 44 12.58 -2.32 0.56
CA SER A 44 13.42 -1.78 -0.51
C SER A 44 14.52 -2.75 -0.92
N VAL A 45 15.18 -3.38 0.05
CA VAL A 45 16.21 -4.41 -0.23
C VAL A 45 15.59 -5.57 -1.00
N ILE A 46 14.44 -6.10 -0.55
CA ILE A 46 13.74 -7.19 -1.25
C ILE A 46 13.38 -6.79 -2.68
N ARG A 47 12.87 -5.57 -2.89
CA ARG A 47 12.54 -5.07 -4.24
C ARG A 47 13.74 -4.97 -5.15
N ILE A 48 14.88 -4.50 -4.63
CA ILE A 48 16.14 -4.40 -5.39
C ILE A 48 16.60 -5.81 -5.80
N VAL A 49 16.59 -6.77 -4.87
CA VAL A 49 16.98 -8.16 -5.16
C VAL A 49 16.06 -8.77 -6.22
N LEU A 50 14.76 -8.60 -6.09
CA LEU A 50 13.79 -9.10 -7.08
C LEU A 50 13.99 -8.44 -8.45
N PHE A 51 14.25 -7.14 -8.49
CA PHE A 51 14.53 -6.43 -9.73
C PHE A 51 15.81 -6.94 -10.40
N LEU A 52 16.89 -7.11 -9.65
CA LEU A 52 18.15 -7.63 -10.17
C LEU A 52 18.02 -9.07 -10.66
N THR A 53 17.25 -9.90 -9.95
CA THR A 53 16.93 -11.27 -10.40
C THR A 53 16.17 -11.25 -11.72
N GLY A 54 15.15 -10.40 -11.83
CA GLY A 54 14.40 -10.23 -13.07
C GLY A 54 15.28 -9.74 -14.24
N LEU A 55 16.13 -8.77 -13.96
CA LEU A 55 17.09 -8.24 -14.94
C LEU A 55 18.06 -9.33 -15.41
N ALA A 56 18.60 -10.13 -14.51
CA ALA A 56 19.51 -11.22 -14.85
C ALA A 56 18.82 -12.27 -15.74
N VAL A 57 17.58 -12.63 -15.47
CA VAL A 57 16.78 -13.58 -16.25
C VAL A 57 16.54 -13.05 -17.67
N VAL A 58 16.19 -11.77 -17.81
CA VAL A 58 15.95 -11.13 -19.11
C VAL A 58 17.25 -11.00 -19.93
N LEU A 59 18.33 -10.57 -19.27
CA LEU A 59 19.65 -10.49 -19.92
C LEU A 59 20.19 -11.87 -20.33
N GLY A 60 19.77 -12.94 -19.63
CA GLY A 60 20.04 -14.33 -20.00
C GLY A 60 19.25 -14.82 -21.23
N GLY A 61 18.46 -13.96 -21.88
CA GLY A 61 17.70 -14.27 -23.08
C GLY A 61 16.36 -14.97 -22.83
N ALA A 62 15.90 -15.07 -21.59
CA ALA A 62 14.61 -15.67 -21.28
C ALA A 62 13.47 -14.74 -21.66
N THR A 63 12.46 -15.27 -22.34
CA THR A 63 11.21 -14.56 -22.62
C THR A 63 10.26 -14.66 -21.43
N LEU A 64 9.76 -13.52 -20.97
CA LEU A 64 8.80 -13.47 -19.88
C LEU A 64 7.38 -13.67 -20.40
N ASP A 65 6.61 -14.48 -19.70
CA ASP A 65 5.17 -14.62 -19.97
C ASP A 65 4.45 -13.31 -19.58
N ALA A 66 3.78 -12.71 -20.57
CA ALA A 66 3.04 -11.46 -20.36
C ALA A 66 1.92 -11.58 -19.31
N ALA A 67 1.34 -12.79 -19.15
CA ALA A 67 0.29 -13.03 -18.17
C ALA A 67 0.82 -13.06 -16.71
N ASN A 68 2.04 -13.56 -16.53
CA ASN A 68 2.66 -13.64 -15.20
C ASN A 68 4.20 -13.55 -15.27
N PRO A 69 4.75 -12.36 -15.52
CA PRO A 69 6.19 -12.16 -15.69
C PRO A 69 6.98 -12.58 -14.44
N ALA A 70 6.47 -12.25 -13.27
CA ALA A 70 7.15 -12.55 -12.01
C ALA A 70 7.27 -14.07 -11.77
N ALA A 71 6.22 -14.84 -12.00
CA ALA A 71 6.28 -16.29 -11.87
C ALA A 71 7.27 -16.92 -12.87
N THR A 72 7.37 -16.35 -14.08
CA THR A 72 8.33 -16.81 -15.10
C THR A 72 9.76 -16.59 -14.65
N ILE A 73 10.08 -15.45 -14.02
CA ILE A 73 11.40 -15.15 -13.46
C ILE A 73 11.81 -16.25 -12.48
N PHE A 74 10.94 -16.60 -11.52
CA PHE A 74 11.24 -17.65 -10.55
C PHE A 74 11.31 -19.04 -11.16
N LYS A 75 10.49 -19.31 -12.20
CA LYS A 75 10.54 -20.57 -12.95
C LYS A 75 11.85 -20.75 -13.72
N VAL A 76 12.36 -19.68 -14.30
CA VAL A 76 13.64 -19.71 -15.03
C VAL A 76 14.82 -19.83 -14.05
N ALA A 77 14.76 -19.13 -12.91
CA ALA A 77 15.82 -19.14 -11.92
C ALA A 77 15.98 -20.50 -11.22
N ASP A 78 14.90 -21.16 -10.84
CA ASP A 78 14.94 -22.39 -10.01
C ASP A 78 13.88 -23.44 -10.42
N GLY A 79 13.49 -23.46 -11.66
CA GLY A 79 12.59 -24.45 -12.21
C GLY A 79 11.21 -24.51 -11.56
N THR A 80 10.67 -25.72 -11.45
CA THR A 80 9.33 -25.95 -10.87
C THR A 80 9.26 -25.60 -9.38
N PHE A 81 10.36 -25.75 -8.65
CA PHE A 81 10.43 -25.39 -7.23
C PHE A 81 10.30 -23.88 -7.05
N GLY A 82 11.07 -23.09 -7.78
CA GLY A 82 10.97 -21.64 -7.77
C GLY A 82 9.56 -21.13 -8.10
N TYR A 83 8.92 -21.73 -9.11
CA TYR A 83 7.54 -21.40 -9.46
C TYR A 83 6.54 -21.63 -8.31
N LYS A 84 6.60 -22.81 -7.68
CA LYS A 84 5.70 -23.14 -6.54
C LYS A 84 6.00 -22.30 -5.32
N PHE A 85 7.28 -22.07 -5.04
CA PHE A 85 7.71 -21.23 -3.92
C PHE A 85 7.26 -19.78 -4.08
N PHE A 86 7.39 -19.23 -5.30
CA PHE A 86 6.85 -17.91 -5.61
C PHE A 86 5.33 -17.83 -5.38
N GLY A 87 4.57 -18.84 -5.80
CA GLY A 87 3.13 -18.90 -5.55
C GLY A 87 2.79 -18.86 -4.05
N LEU A 88 3.53 -19.60 -3.24
CA LEU A 88 3.37 -19.60 -1.78
C LEU A 88 3.72 -18.23 -1.17
N LEU A 89 4.82 -17.62 -1.60
CA LEU A 89 5.23 -16.28 -1.17
C LEU A 89 4.19 -15.23 -1.54
N LEU A 90 3.66 -15.30 -2.76
CA LEU A 90 2.64 -14.36 -3.25
C LEU A 90 1.35 -14.50 -2.44
N PHE A 91 0.93 -15.73 -2.15
CA PHE A 91 -0.22 -16.01 -1.29
C PHE A 91 -0.03 -15.43 0.11
N ALA A 92 1.09 -15.72 0.76
CA ALA A 92 1.41 -15.22 2.10
C ALA A 92 1.50 -13.69 2.14
N ALA A 93 2.16 -13.09 1.13
CA ALA A 93 2.28 -11.64 1.01
C ALA A 93 0.94 -10.95 0.72
N GLY A 94 0.04 -11.62 0.00
CA GLY A 94 -1.28 -11.10 -0.34
C GLY A 94 -2.25 -11.07 0.85
N MET A 95 -2.15 -12.03 1.78
CA MET A 95 -3.07 -12.12 2.93
C MET A 95 -3.05 -10.86 3.80
N SER A 96 -1.86 -10.35 4.12
CA SER A 96 -1.72 -9.20 5.01
C SER A 96 -2.37 -7.90 4.48
N PRO A 97 -2.13 -7.47 3.23
CA PRO A 97 -2.79 -6.29 2.68
C PRO A 97 -4.30 -6.48 2.47
N VAL A 98 -4.79 -7.67 2.14
CA VAL A 98 -6.24 -7.93 2.03
C VAL A 98 -6.93 -7.68 3.36
N ILE A 99 -6.43 -8.28 4.44
CA ILE A 99 -6.96 -8.06 5.79
C ILE A 99 -6.84 -6.58 6.18
N GLY A 100 -5.67 -5.99 5.93
CA GLY A 100 -5.37 -4.61 6.28
C GLY A 100 -6.25 -3.58 5.57
N SER A 101 -6.43 -3.71 4.27
CA SER A 101 -7.25 -2.78 3.46
C SER A 101 -8.72 -2.88 3.78
N THR A 102 -9.23 -4.09 3.95
CA THR A 102 -10.63 -4.34 4.29
C THR A 102 -10.97 -3.73 5.64
N PHE A 103 -10.14 -3.97 6.65
CA PHE A 103 -10.35 -3.39 7.99
C PHE A 103 -10.27 -1.86 7.98
N THR A 104 -9.35 -1.26 7.22
CA THR A 104 -9.25 0.19 7.09
C THR A 104 -10.49 0.78 6.42
N SER A 105 -10.98 0.16 5.35
CA SER A 105 -12.18 0.59 4.65
C SER A 105 -13.42 0.57 5.55
N ILE A 106 -13.55 -0.47 6.38
CA ILE A 106 -14.64 -0.59 7.36
C ILE A 106 -14.55 0.49 8.43
N SER A 107 -13.35 0.79 8.92
CA SER A 107 -13.14 1.86 9.91
C SER A 107 -13.58 3.22 9.39
N PHE A 108 -13.38 3.50 8.09
CA PHE A 108 -13.89 4.72 7.45
C PHE A 108 -15.41 4.74 7.35
N LEU A 109 -16.05 3.62 6.98
CA LEU A 109 -17.50 3.53 6.96
C LEU A 109 -18.10 3.74 8.34
N ASP A 110 -17.48 3.20 9.37
CA ASP A 110 -17.91 3.33 10.76
C ASP A 110 -17.85 4.78 11.22
N TYR A 111 -16.77 5.49 10.85
CA TYR A 111 -16.64 6.91 11.15
C TYR A 111 -17.67 7.76 10.40
N ALA A 112 -17.99 7.42 9.15
CA ALA A 112 -19.00 8.09 8.35
C ALA A 112 -20.43 7.78 8.82
N SER A 113 -20.66 6.58 9.36
CA SER A 113 -21.96 6.08 9.80
C SER A 113 -22.28 6.35 11.29
N ARG A 114 -21.60 7.25 11.96
CA ARG A 114 -21.64 7.57 13.40
C ARG A 114 -23.01 7.81 14.05
N LYS A 115 -24.10 7.37 13.40
CA LYS A 115 -25.47 7.64 13.79
C LYS A 115 -26.20 6.51 14.53
N ASN A 116 -25.60 5.31 14.72
CA ASN A 116 -26.28 4.21 15.41
C ASN A 116 -25.37 3.43 16.37
N GLU A 117 -25.60 3.62 17.65
CA GLU A 117 -24.90 3.01 18.80
C GLU A 117 -25.30 1.54 19.10
N ASN A 118 -25.84 0.78 18.19
CA ASN A 118 -26.15 -0.64 18.43
C ASN A 118 -24.98 -1.54 18.04
N THR A 119 -24.18 -1.93 19.02
CA THR A 119 -22.92 -2.66 18.89
C THR A 119 -23.04 -4.01 18.16
N ASP A 120 -24.13 -4.74 18.32
CA ASP A 120 -24.32 -6.07 17.70
C ASP A 120 -24.71 -5.98 16.22
N HIS A 121 -25.55 -5.03 15.87
CA HIS A 121 -25.93 -4.76 14.47
C HIS A 121 -24.73 -4.29 13.65
N ASN A 122 -23.81 -3.59 14.29
CA ASN A 122 -22.58 -3.07 13.70
C ASN A 122 -21.59 -4.21 13.33
N ARG A 123 -21.55 -5.30 14.09
CA ARG A 123 -20.67 -6.45 13.80
C ARG A 123 -21.10 -7.21 12.56
N HIS A 124 -22.37 -7.54 12.42
CA HIS A 124 -22.89 -8.23 11.23
C HIS A 124 -22.79 -7.38 9.97
N TYR A 125 -23.04 -6.08 10.09
CA TYR A 125 -22.87 -5.12 9.00
C TYR A 125 -21.42 -5.03 8.54
N LYS A 126 -20.46 -4.92 9.46
CA LYS A 126 -19.02 -4.92 9.16
C LYS A 126 -18.59 -6.21 8.47
N MET A 127 -19.06 -7.34 8.94
CA MET A 127 -18.78 -8.64 8.36
C MET A 127 -19.35 -8.78 6.95
N ALA A 128 -20.57 -8.35 6.73
CA ALA A 128 -21.22 -8.37 5.41
C ALA A 128 -20.48 -7.49 4.39
N ILE A 129 -20.05 -6.29 4.79
CA ILE A 129 -19.26 -5.40 3.93
C ILE A 129 -17.90 -6.01 3.62
N THR A 130 -17.23 -6.61 4.61
CA THR A 130 -15.96 -7.31 4.41
C THR A 130 -16.08 -8.41 3.37
N ILE A 131 -17.07 -9.28 3.54
CA ILE A 131 -17.32 -10.39 2.62
C ILE A 131 -17.68 -9.86 1.23
N GLY A 132 -18.55 -8.85 1.16
CA GLY A 132 -18.95 -8.21 -0.10
C GLY A 132 -17.77 -7.59 -0.84
N PHE A 133 -16.87 -6.91 -0.13
CA PHE A 133 -15.67 -6.32 -0.71
C PHE A 133 -14.71 -7.37 -1.27
N ILE A 134 -14.46 -8.44 -0.50
CA ILE A 134 -13.60 -9.54 -0.93
C ILE A 134 -14.22 -10.30 -2.11
N ALA A 135 -15.53 -10.58 -2.06
CA ALA A 135 -16.25 -11.23 -3.14
C ALA A 135 -16.21 -10.40 -4.43
N PHE A 136 -16.42 -9.07 -4.33
CA PHE A 136 -16.35 -8.16 -5.47
C PHE A 136 -14.95 -8.11 -6.07
N ALA A 137 -13.90 -8.02 -5.25
CA ALA A 137 -12.52 -8.06 -5.71
C ALA A 137 -12.18 -9.39 -6.42
N THR A 138 -12.63 -10.51 -5.85
CA THR A 138 -12.46 -11.84 -6.44
C THR A 138 -13.19 -11.95 -7.79
N LEU A 139 -14.38 -11.38 -7.88
CA LEU A 139 -15.19 -11.37 -9.09
C LEU A 139 -14.49 -10.60 -10.21
N ILE A 140 -13.96 -9.40 -9.92
CA ILE A 140 -13.14 -8.64 -10.87
C ILE A 140 -11.94 -9.47 -11.34
N PHE A 141 -11.24 -10.12 -10.42
CA PHE A 141 -10.11 -10.97 -10.77
C PHE A 141 -10.48 -12.12 -11.71
N CYS A 142 -11.61 -12.79 -11.47
CA CYS A 142 -12.11 -13.87 -12.30
C CYS A 142 -12.46 -13.41 -13.72
N PHE A 143 -13.03 -12.20 -13.87
CA PHE A 143 -13.40 -11.67 -15.17
C PHE A 143 -12.21 -11.12 -15.97
N VAL A 144 -11.26 -10.48 -15.31
CA VAL A 144 -10.11 -9.87 -15.99
C VAL A 144 -9.03 -10.91 -16.33
N GLY A 145 -8.88 -11.97 -15.54
CA GLY A 145 -8.01 -13.11 -15.82
C GLY A 145 -6.50 -12.82 -15.92
N GLN A 146 -6.07 -11.56 -15.87
CA GLN A 146 -4.68 -11.13 -15.99
C GLN A 146 -4.26 -10.30 -14.78
N PRO A 147 -3.73 -10.93 -13.72
CA PRO A 147 -3.36 -10.24 -12.49
C PRO A 147 -2.32 -9.15 -12.68
N ALA A 148 -1.40 -9.32 -13.61
CA ALA A 148 -0.37 -8.33 -13.92
C ALA A 148 -0.98 -7.02 -14.46
N THR A 149 -1.93 -7.09 -15.36
CA THR A 149 -2.62 -5.91 -15.92
C THR A 149 -3.40 -5.16 -14.85
N VAL A 150 -4.14 -5.89 -14.00
CA VAL A 150 -4.88 -5.27 -12.89
C VAL A 150 -3.93 -4.54 -11.93
N LEU A 151 -2.80 -5.16 -11.59
CA LEU A 151 -1.78 -4.56 -10.72
C LEU A 151 -1.19 -3.28 -11.33
N VAL A 152 -0.93 -3.25 -12.62
CA VAL A 152 -0.42 -2.05 -13.32
C VAL A 152 -1.45 -0.93 -13.30
N VAL A 153 -2.71 -1.21 -13.62
CA VAL A 153 -3.79 -0.22 -13.61
C VAL A 153 -4.02 0.34 -12.20
N VAL A 154 -4.12 -0.53 -11.20
CA VAL A 154 -4.27 -0.11 -9.79
C VAL A 154 -3.05 0.67 -9.32
N GLY A 155 -1.84 0.27 -9.73
CA GLY A 155 -0.61 0.99 -9.45
C GLY A 155 -0.59 2.39 -10.05
N ALA A 156 -1.06 2.55 -11.28
CA ALA A 156 -1.19 3.84 -11.94
C ALA A 156 -2.17 4.77 -11.21
N ILE A 157 -3.35 4.25 -10.84
CA ILE A 157 -4.35 5.00 -10.05
C ILE A 157 -3.77 5.44 -8.71
N ASN A 158 -3.10 4.54 -7.99
CA ASN A 158 -2.42 4.87 -6.73
C ASN A 158 -1.32 5.92 -6.92
N GLY A 159 -0.62 5.88 -8.06
CA GLY A 159 0.40 6.86 -8.42
C GLY A 159 -0.15 8.29 -8.49
N PHE A 160 -1.44 8.46 -8.81
CA PHE A 160 -2.13 9.76 -8.78
C PHE A 160 -2.64 10.16 -7.40
N ILE A 161 -3.18 9.20 -6.66
CA ILE A 161 -3.78 9.48 -5.35
C ILE A 161 -2.70 9.85 -4.32
N LEU A 162 -1.53 9.22 -4.40
CA LEU A 162 -0.44 9.44 -3.43
C LEU A 162 0.06 10.87 -3.33
N PRO A 163 0.42 11.57 -4.44
CA PRO A 163 0.87 12.97 -4.35
C PRO A 163 -0.23 13.89 -3.81
N ILE A 164 -1.50 13.63 -4.12
CA ILE A 164 -2.62 14.42 -3.60
C ILE A 164 -2.74 14.21 -2.09
N ALA A 165 -2.74 12.96 -1.62
CA ALA A 165 -2.85 12.64 -0.21
C ALA A 165 -1.67 13.20 0.60
N LEU A 166 -0.43 13.06 0.09
CA LEU A 166 0.76 13.61 0.72
C LEU A 166 0.73 15.15 0.74
N GLY A 167 0.27 15.78 -0.34
CA GLY A 167 0.11 17.23 -0.41
C GLY A 167 -0.88 17.74 0.63
N ILE A 168 -2.02 17.09 0.79
CA ILE A 168 -3.01 17.43 1.83
C ILE A 168 -2.40 17.29 3.22
N LEU A 169 -1.65 16.22 3.49
CA LEU A 169 -0.98 16.00 4.77
C LEU A 169 0.08 17.09 5.06
N LEU A 170 0.87 17.48 4.06
CA LEU A 170 1.85 18.56 4.20
C LEU A 170 1.20 19.90 4.50
N VAL A 171 0.07 20.21 3.88
CA VAL A 171 -0.72 21.41 4.20
C VAL A 171 -1.32 21.32 5.59
N ALA A 172 -1.86 20.15 5.97
CA ALA A 172 -2.46 19.93 7.29
C ALA A 172 -1.41 20.03 8.41
N SER A 173 -0.19 19.51 8.19
CA SER A 173 0.89 19.54 9.17
C SER A 173 1.37 20.95 9.55
N ARG A 174 1.09 21.94 8.69
CA ARG A 174 1.40 23.37 8.95
C ARG A 174 0.28 24.11 9.67
N LYS A 175 -0.93 23.52 9.78
CA LYS A 175 -2.05 24.19 10.42
C LYS A 175 -2.03 23.93 11.94
N THR A 176 -1.78 24.97 12.73
CA THR A 176 -1.77 24.93 14.19
C THR A 176 -3.11 24.47 14.79
N LYS A 177 -4.24 24.75 14.11
CA LYS A 177 -5.57 24.25 14.51
C LYS A 177 -5.70 22.71 14.51
N ILE A 178 -4.91 22.02 13.67
CA ILE A 178 -4.94 20.57 13.51
C ILE A 178 -3.88 19.91 14.40
N MET A 179 -2.68 20.48 14.42
CA MET A 179 -1.52 19.89 15.12
C MET A 179 -1.38 20.31 16.57
N GLY A 180 -2.13 21.34 17.01
CA GLY A 180 -1.97 21.93 18.35
C GLY A 180 -0.83 22.95 18.43
N ALA A 181 -0.91 23.84 19.42
CA ALA A 181 0.01 24.97 19.58
C ALA A 181 1.46 24.58 19.93
N GLY A 182 1.71 23.35 20.38
CA GLY A 182 3.03 22.86 20.78
C GLY A 182 3.82 22.13 19.71
N TYR A 183 3.26 21.89 18.52
CA TYR A 183 3.93 21.16 17.47
C TYR A 183 4.50 22.09 16.39
N HIS A 184 5.81 22.03 16.20
CA HIS A 184 6.49 22.71 15.09
C HIS A 184 6.98 21.69 14.06
N HIS A 185 6.36 21.71 12.89
CA HIS A 185 6.79 20.83 11.80
C HIS A 185 8.14 21.31 11.24
N PRO A 186 9.18 20.45 11.19
CA PRO A 186 10.49 20.84 10.70
C PRO A 186 10.44 21.30 9.23
N ALA A 187 11.03 22.45 8.93
CA ALA A 187 10.99 23.04 7.60
C ALA A 187 11.60 22.11 6.53
N TRP A 188 12.68 21.41 6.85
CA TRP A 188 13.34 20.48 5.93
C TRP A 188 12.42 19.31 5.51
N LEU A 189 11.60 18.77 6.42
CA LEU A 189 10.60 17.73 6.11
C LEU A 189 9.52 18.25 5.17
N THR A 190 9.14 19.52 5.29
CA THR A 190 8.19 20.15 4.38
C THR A 190 8.78 20.26 2.96
N TRP A 191 10.03 20.73 2.83
CA TRP A 191 10.68 20.87 1.54
C TRP A 191 10.91 19.52 0.86
N THR A 192 11.43 18.54 1.57
CA THR A 192 11.59 17.17 1.05
C THR A 192 10.24 16.56 0.69
N GLY A 193 9.21 16.77 1.50
CA GLY A 193 7.86 16.30 1.21
C GLY A 193 7.30 16.87 -0.09
N TRP A 194 7.43 18.18 -0.33
CA TRP A 194 6.99 18.79 -1.57
C TRP A 194 7.79 18.32 -2.79
N LEU A 195 9.10 18.12 -2.64
CA LEU A 195 9.93 17.54 -3.69
C LEU A 195 9.43 16.13 -4.07
N VAL A 196 9.11 15.31 -3.08
CA VAL A 196 8.53 13.96 -3.31
C VAL A 196 7.17 14.06 -3.99
N VAL A 197 6.30 14.99 -3.59
CA VAL A 197 4.97 15.21 -4.22
C VAL A 197 5.14 15.53 -5.72
N ILE A 198 6.05 16.43 -6.05
CA ILE A 198 6.31 16.84 -7.45
C ILE A 198 6.85 15.65 -8.25
N PHE A 199 7.81 14.92 -7.69
CA PHE A 199 8.40 13.76 -8.36
C PHE A 199 7.36 12.65 -8.58
N MET A 200 6.52 12.35 -7.58
CA MET A 200 5.47 11.34 -7.69
C MET A 200 4.37 11.77 -8.68
N ALA A 201 4.00 13.05 -8.69
CA ALA A 201 3.03 13.58 -9.65
C ALA A 201 3.57 13.45 -11.10
N TYR A 202 4.83 13.80 -11.32
CA TYR A 202 5.48 13.63 -12.61
C TYR A 202 5.51 12.15 -13.04
N ALA A 203 5.93 11.25 -12.16
CA ALA A 203 5.98 9.82 -12.44
C ALA A 203 4.57 9.25 -12.72
N GLY A 204 3.55 9.67 -11.96
CA GLY A 204 2.16 9.27 -12.16
C GLY A 204 1.62 9.70 -13.52
N ILE A 205 1.84 10.95 -13.91
CA ILE A 205 1.43 11.49 -15.22
C ILE A 205 2.12 10.71 -16.35
N ASN A 206 3.43 10.50 -16.24
CA ASN A 206 4.19 9.79 -17.25
C ASN A 206 3.73 8.32 -17.40
N THR A 207 3.37 7.67 -16.30
CA THR A 207 2.84 6.30 -16.33
C THR A 207 1.51 6.23 -17.08
N VAL A 208 0.62 7.19 -16.87
CA VAL A 208 -0.69 7.21 -17.56
C VAL A 208 -0.53 7.56 -19.03
N LEU A 209 0.34 8.51 -19.38
CA LEU A 209 0.62 8.84 -20.78
C LEU A 209 1.20 7.67 -21.58
N ASN A 210 1.93 6.76 -20.92
CA ASN A 210 2.47 5.56 -21.54
C ASN A 210 1.49 4.38 -21.55
N LEU A 211 0.37 4.46 -20.82
CA LEU A 211 -0.69 3.45 -20.83
C LEU A 211 -1.81 3.74 -21.85
N LEU A 212 -1.90 4.98 -22.33
CA LEU A 212 -2.83 5.44 -23.37
C LEU A 212 -2.19 5.33 -24.75
#